data_3efa9c5e8e957a20aa65ace02d700acf
#
_entry.id   3efa9c5e8e957a20aa65ace02d700acf
#
_cell.length_a   1.000
_cell.length_b   1.000
_cell.length_c   1.000
_cell.angle_alpha   90.00
_cell.angle_beta   90.00
_cell.angle_gamma   90.00
#
_symmetry.space_group_name_H-M   'P 1'
#
loop_
_entity.id
_entity.type
_entity.pdbx_description
1 polymer ?
#
loop_
_entity_poly.entity_id
_entity_poly.type
_entity_poly.pdbx_seq_one_letter_code
_entity_poly.pdbx_strand_id
1 'polypeptide(L)'
;MHTAATVLLLRETAGQLEVLMMRRGTGLSFMAGMWVFPGGRVDPADASPAIRDRVPVATVDRGREDLRTLEGGPVDQEAALTLRVAACRETFEESGVLLARDAAGQPCDPGRAAAMQPRRVEVANDAAAFAALLEEEDLYLDVAPLVYWSHWITPSAEPRRFDTRFFAVAVPAGQGASADFGELTHHEWVQPARTHEAIESGVIRVVPPTLLTLEDLAESHVRHGGLETMLAAERGRPVPPIMPRMEAGPGEVRVLMPWDPGYATAGGEGCDALGGYPEYLLRRRSRVVIPLPQSTR
;
A
#
# COMPACT_ATOMS: atom_id res chain seq x y z
N MET A 1 9.38 14.88 -5.15
CA MET A 1 8.57 13.85 -4.46
C MET A 1 7.97 12.96 -5.52
N HIS A 2 7.93 11.63 -5.32
CA HIS A 2 7.38 10.68 -6.29
C HIS A 2 6.02 10.19 -5.83
N THR A 3 5.04 10.16 -6.73
CA THR A 3 3.74 9.55 -6.48
C THR A 3 3.87 8.03 -6.53
N ALA A 4 3.25 7.34 -5.58
CA ALA A 4 3.32 5.89 -5.43
C ALA A 4 2.00 5.28 -4.95
N ALA A 5 1.83 4.00 -5.22
CA ALA A 5 0.71 3.20 -4.73
C ALA A 5 1.23 1.95 -4.03
N THR A 6 0.59 1.58 -2.93
CA THR A 6 0.89 0.38 -2.13
C THR A 6 -0.39 -0.41 -1.94
N VAL A 7 -0.31 -1.74 -1.98
CA VAL A 7 -1.47 -2.61 -1.85
C VAL A 7 -1.37 -3.52 -0.65
N LEU A 8 -2.37 -3.46 0.20
CA LEU A 8 -2.60 -4.39 1.29
C LEU A 8 -3.41 -5.56 0.74
N LEU A 9 -2.71 -6.58 0.25
CA LEU A 9 -3.34 -7.82 -0.19
C LEU A 9 -3.78 -8.62 1.03
N LEU A 10 -5.07 -8.83 1.18
CA LEU A 10 -5.69 -9.41 2.35
C LEU A 10 -6.35 -10.75 2.05
N ARG A 11 -6.27 -11.66 3.01
CA ARG A 11 -7.08 -12.88 3.02
C ARG A 11 -7.50 -13.21 4.45
N GLU A 12 -8.49 -14.07 4.57
CA GLU A 12 -8.91 -14.58 5.87
C GLU A 12 -8.73 -16.11 5.89
N THR A 13 -8.03 -16.61 6.91
CA THR A 13 -7.79 -18.04 7.11
C THR A 13 -8.20 -18.43 8.52
N ALA A 14 -9.16 -19.34 8.64
CA ALA A 14 -9.70 -19.76 9.94
C ALA A 14 -10.14 -18.57 10.86
N GLY A 15 -10.77 -17.55 10.27
CA GLY A 15 -11.24 -16.36 10.97
C GLY A 15 -10.14 -15.39 11.39
N GLN A 16 -8.91 -15.58 10.92
CA GLN A 16 -7.78 -14.69 11.16
C GLN A 16 -7.45 -13.90 9.89
N LEU A 17 -7.36 -12.58 10.03
CA LEU A 17 -6.87 -11.72 8.97
C LEU A 17 -5.39 -11.98 8.72
N GLU A 18 -5.03 -12.13 7.47
CA GLU A 18 -3.65 -12.18 7.00
C GLU A 18 -3.42 -11.13 5.92
N VAL A 19 -2.27 -10.47 5.95
CA VAL A 19 -1.80 -9.53 4.92
C VAL A 19 -0.51 -10.03 4.33
N LEU A 20 -0.38 -9.92 3.01
CA LEU A 20 0.87 -10.25 2.32
C LEU A 20 1.93 -9.21 2.63
N MET A 21 3.05 -9.66 3.14
CA MET A 21 4.25 -8.85 3.31
C MET A 21 5.42 -9.44 2.53
N MET A 22 6.29 -8.58 2.06
CA MET A 22 7.44 -8.94 1.25
C MET A 22 8.70 -8.35 1.85
N ARG A 23 9.80 -9.10 1.83
CA ARG A 23 11.08 -8.66 2.37
C ARG A 23 11.99 -8.15 1.27
N ARG A 24 12.44 -6.93 1.41
CA ARG A 24 13.42 -6.32 0.50
C ARG A 24 14.80 -6.96 0.66
N GLY A 25 15.48 -7.13 -0.46
CA GLY A 25 16.85 -7.67 -0.49
C GLY A 25 17.82 -6.84 0.37
N THR A 26 18.74 -7.51 1.05
CA THR A 26 19.71 -6.84 1.93
C THR A 26 20.78 -6.06 1.17
N GLY A 27 20.95 -6.30 -0.14
CA GLY A 27 21.87 -5.57 -1.02
C GLY A 27 21.33 -4.25 -1.58
N LEU A 28 20.07 -3.90 -1.29
CA LEU A 28 19.45 -2.67 -1.80
C LEU A 28 19.92 -1.44 -1.01
N SER A 29 20.03 -0.30 -1.68
CA SER A 29 20.42 0.97 -1.06
C SER A 29 19.32 1.62 -0.22
N PHE A 30 18.04 1.24 -0.44
CA PHE A 30 16.89 1.83 0.23
C PHE A 30 16.05 0.74 0.92
N MET A 31 15.81 0.89 2.22
CA MET A 31 15.02 -0.02 3.06
C MET A 31 15.49 -1.49 3.01
N ALA A 32 16.80 -1.73 2.94
CA ALA A 32 17.39 -3.07 2.89
C ALA A 32 16.93 -3.95 4.05
N GLY A 33 16.44 -5.15 3.74
CA GLY A 33 15.98 -6.12 4.72
C GLY A 33 14.68 -5.76 5.45
N MET A 34 14.04 -4.64 5.09
CA MET A 34 12.74 -4.26 5.65
C MET A 34 11.62 -5.10 5.04
N TRP A 35 10.59 -5.31 5.82
CA TRP A 35 9.34 -5.88 5.37
C TRP A 35 8.40 -4.75 4.91
N VAL A 36 7.84 -4.92 3.73
CA VAL A 36 6.98 -3.94 3.04
C VAL A 36 5.75 -4.64 2.47
N PHE A 37 4.73 -3.87 2.14
CA PHE A 37 3.64 -4.34 1.30
C PHE A 37 4.00 -4.18 -0.18
N PRO A 38 3.40 -4.95 -1.09
CA PRO A 38 3.55 -4.75 -2.54
C PRO A 38 3.25 -3.30 -2.93
N GLY A 39 4.06 -2.74 -3.83
CA GLY A 39 3.81 -1.41 -4.34
C GLY A 39 5.06 -0.64 -4.78
N GLY A 40 4.83 0.34 -5.64
CA GLY A 40 5.90 1.16 -6.20
C GLY A 40 5.42 2.48 -6.77
N ARG A 41 6.22 3.05 -7.64
CA ARG A 41 5.96 4.37 -8.23
C ARG A 41 4.93 4.28 -9.34
N VAL A 42 4.13 5.33 -9.45
CA VAL A 42 3.31 5.55 -10.64
C VAL A 42 4.24 5.75 -11.84
N ASP A 43 4.00 5.00 -12.90
CA ASP A 43 4.67 5.11 -14.19
C ASP A 43 3.79 5.88 -15.18
N PRO A 44 4.35 6.63 -16.14
CA PRO A 44 3.56 7.26 -17.20
C PRO A 44 2.67 6.29 -17.99
N ALA A 45 3.07 5.02 -18.12
CA ALA A 45 2.27 3.99 -18.77
C ALA A 45 0.96 3.70 -18.04
N ASP A 46 0.90 3.93 -16.72
CA ASP A 46 -0.32 3.76 -15.90
C ASP A 46 -1.43 4.76 -16.27
N ALA A 47 -1.09 5.83 -17.00
CA ALA A 47 -2.02 6.83 -17.52
C ALA A 47 -2.26 6.70 -19.05
N SER A 48 -1.66 5.72 -19.70
CA SER A 48 -1.75 5.59 -21.16
C SER A 48 -3.16 5.25 -21.65
N PRO A 49 -3.54 5.63 -22.89
CA PRO A 49 -4.82 5.21 -23.46
C PRO A 49 -4.99 3.69 -23.48
N ALA A 50 -3.94 2.95 -23.79
CA ALA A 50 -3.96 1.49 -23.87
C ALA A 50 -4.43 0.83 -22.56
N ILE A 51 -3.92 1.29 -21.40
CA ILE A 51 -4.36 0.74 -20.12
C ILE A 51 -5.76 1.23 -19.75
N ARG A 52 -6.15 2.46 -20.12
CA ARG A 52 -7.48 3.00 -19.86
C ARG A 52 -8.57 2.22 -20.57
N ASP A 53 -8.33 1.78 -21.78
CA ASP A 53 -9.23 0.94 -22.57
C ASP A 53 -9.45 -0.43 -21.89
N ARG A 54 -8.56 -0.80 -20.96
CA ARG A 54 -8.65 -2.03 -20.13
C ARG A 54 -9.25 -1.79 -18.74
N VAL A 55 -9.80 -0.61 -18.45
CA VAL A 55 -10.53 -0.34 -17.21
C VAL A 55 -12.01 -0.12 -17.52
N PRO A 56 -12.93 -0.98 -17.02
CA PRO A 56 -14.36 -0.81 -17.28
C PRO A 56 -14.88 0.53 -16.75
N VAL A 57 -15.58 1.28 -17.58
CA VAL A 57 -16.12 2.62 -17.24
C VAL A 57 -16.95 2.60 -15.94
N ALA A 58 -17.75 1.55 -15.72
CA ALA A 58 -18.55 1.39 -14.51
C ALA A 58 -17.74 1.29 -13.21
N THR A 59 -16.43 1.03 -13.29
CA THR A 59 -15.55 0.91 -12.13
C THR A 59 -14.85 2.23 -11.80
N VAL A 60 -14.77 3.14 -12.76
CA VAL A 60 -14.08 4.44 -12.62
C VAL A 60 -14.77 5.35 -11.60
N ASP A 61 -16.09 5.28 -11.49
CA ASP A 61 -16.88 6.14 -10.58
C ASP A 61 -16.89 5.63 -9.13
N ARG A 62 -16.56 4.36 -8.90
CA ARG A 62 -16.54 3.79 -7.55
C ARG A 62 -15.20 4.09 -6.84
N GLY A 63 -15.24 4.89 -5.81
CA GLY A 63 -14.06 5.26 -5.00
C GLY A 63 -13.28 6.49 -5.52
N ARG A 64 -13.88 7.26 -6.40
CA ARG A 64 -13.35 8.50 -6.96
C ARG A 64 -13.30 9.65 -5.95
N GLU A 65 -14.22 9.65 -5.01
CA GLU A 65 -14.46 10.77 -4.09
C GLU A 65 -13.52 10.76 -2.87
N ASP A 66 -12.74 9.69 -2.68
CA ASP A 66 -12.03 9.45 -1.43
C ASP A 66 -10.59 9.92 -1.43
N LEU A 67 -9.91 9.96 -2.60
CA LEU A 67 -8.49 10.32 -2.66
C LEU A 67 -8.29 11.83 -2.47
N ARG A 68 -7.30 12.16 -1.64
CA ARG A 68 -6.95 13.55 -1.33
C ARG A 68 -5.55 13.92 -1.80
N THR A 69 -5.37 15.19 -2.15
CA THR A 69 -4.05 15.80 -2.37
C THR A 69 -3.36 16.05 -1.02
N LEU A 70 -2.09 16.46 -1.06
CA LEU A 70 -1.35 16.87 0.15
C LEU A 70 -2.04 18.03 0.88
N GLU A 71 -2.67 18.92 0.14
CA GLU A 71 -3.41 20.08 0.67
C GLU A 71 -4.83 19.69 1.14
N GLY A 72 -5.20 18.41 1.06
CA GLY A 72 -6.50 17.90 1.50
C GLY A 72 -7.65 18.09 0.50
N GLY A 73 -7.39 18.68 -0.67
CA GLY A 73 -8.35 18.77 -1.77
C GLY A 73 -8.59 17.40 -2.44
N PRO A 74 -9.64 17.24 -3.26
CA PRO A 74 -9.86 16.01 -4.02
C PRO A 74 -8.79 15.83 -5.09
N VAL A 75 -8.37 14.59 -5.31
CA VAL A 75 -7.55 14.21 -6.47
C VAL A 75 -8.45 14.19 -7.71
N ASP A 76 -7.95 14.67 -8.85
CA ASP A 76 -8.72 14.59 -10.10
C ASP A 76 -8.95 13.13 -10.53
N GLN A 77 -9.96 12.92 -11.38
CA GLN A 77 -10.40 11.59 -11.77
C GLN A 77 -9.33 10.78 -12.48
N GLU A 78 -8.55 11.43 -13.34
CA GLU A 78 -7.50 10.78 -14.10
C GLU A 78 -6.38 10.32 -13.18
N ALA A 79 -5.90 11.18 -12.31
CA ALA A 79 -4.88 10.85 -11.33
C ALA A 79 -5.36 9.77 -10.32
N ALA A 80 -6.62 9.80 -9.91
CA ALA A 80 -7.20 8.78 -9.04
C ALA A 80 -7.25 7.40 -9.73
N LEU A 81 -7.58 7.35 -11.02
CA LEU A 81 -7.56 6.12 -11.81
C LEU A 81 -6.12 5.63 -11.99
N THR A 82 -5.21 6.52 -12.38
CA THR A 82 -3.79 6.19 -12.57
C THR A 82 -3.16 5.56 -11.32
N LEU A 83 -3.47 6.08 -10.13
CA LEU A 83 -3.03 5.50 -8.86
C LEU A 83 -3.54 4.06 -8.64
N ARG A 84 -4.79 3.78 -9.02
CA ARG A 84 -5.36 2.43 -8.91
C ARG A 84 -4.79 1.48 -9.95
N VAL A 85 -4.52 1.95 -11.15
CA VAL A 85 -3.82 1.17 -12.19
C VAL A 85 -2.42 0.81 -11.72
N ALA A 86 -1.65 1.79 -11.22
CA ALA A 86 -0.34 1.54 -10.64
C ALA A 86 -0.40 0.50 -9.51
N ALA A 87 -1.41 0.59 -8.63
CA ALA A 87 -1.62 -0.39 -7.58
C ALA A 87 -1.82 -1.80 -8.14
N CYS A 88 -2.63 -1.98 -9.19
CA CYS A 88 -2.85 -3.28 -9.83
C CYS A 88 -1.58 -3.80 -10.52
N ARG A 89 -0.86 -2.95 -11.25
CA ARG A 89 0.38 -3.31 -11.95
C ARG A 89 1.46 -3.76 -10.98
N GLU A 90 1.76 -2.95 -9.96
CA GLU A 90 2.75 -3.26 -8.92
C GLU A 90 2.39 -4.55 -8.15
N THR A 91 1.09 -4.76 -7.91
CA THR A 91 0.61 -6.01 -7.30
C THR A 91 0.98 -7.21 -8.16
N PHE A 92 0.73 -7.15 -9.46
CA PHE A 92 1.10 -8.22 -10.38
C PHE A 92 2.62 -8.40 -10.47
N GLU A 93 3.37 -7.32 -10.64
CA GLU A 93 4.84 -7.36 -10.72
C GLU A 93 5.47 -8.03 -9.50
N GLU A 94 5.10 -7.60 -8.31
CA GLU A 94 5.78 -8.01 -7.08
C GLU A 94 5.23 -9.30 -6.49
N SER A 95 3.91 -9.54 -6.58
CA SER A 95 3.27 -10.71 -5.95
C SER A 95 2.75 -11.77 -6.92
N GLY A 96 2.60 -11.45 -8.20
CA GLY A 96 1.97 -12.33 -9.19
C GLY A 96 0.44 -12.41 -9.06
N VAL A 97 -0.16 -11.69 -8.13
CA VAL A 97 -1.61 -11.61 -8.00
C VAL A 97 -2.17 -10.64 -9.03
N LEU A 98 -3.10 -11.11 -9.85
CA LEU A 98 -3.70 -10.34 -10.93
C LEU A 98 -5.11 -9.86 -10.54
N LEU A 99 -5.25 -8.58 -10.32
CA LEU A 99 -6.54 -7.93 -10.04
C LEU A 99 -7.24 -7.61 -11.37
N ALA A 100 -7.84 -8.61 -12.00
CA ALA A 100 -8.47 -8.48 -13.30
C ALA A 100 -9.74 -9.34 -13.42
N ARG A 101 -10.56 -9.01 -14.42
CA ARG A 101 -11.80 -9.67 -14.80
C ARG A 101 -11.81 -9.98 -16.30
N ASP A 102 -12.55 -10.98 -16.68
CA ASP A 102 -12.84 -11.22 -18.09
C ASP A 102 -13.91 -10.25 -18.66
N ALA A 103 -14.19 -10.34 -19.95
CA ALA A 103 -15.20 -9.53 -20.62
C ALA A 103 -16.65 -9.72 -20.10
N ALA A 104 -16.93 -10.86 -19.43
CA ALA A 104 -18.19 -11.14 -18.76
C ALA A 104 -18.25 -10.56 -17.34
N GLY A 105 -17.15 -9.91 -16.88
CA GLY A 105 -17.05 -9.33 -15.54
C GLY A 105 -16.74 -10.36 -14.43
N GLN A 106 -16.39 -11.60 -14.79
CA GLN A 106 -15.97 -12.61 -13.81
C GLN A 106 -14.51 -12.39 -13.42
N PRO A 107 -14.13 -12.62 -12.15
CA PRO A 107 -12.72 -12.59 -11.74
C PRO A 107 -11.87 -13.48 -12.64
N CYS A 108 -10.65 -13.05 -12.95
CA CYS A 108 -9.71 -13.85 -13.73
C CYS A 108 -9.52 -15.23 -13.10
N ASP A 109 -9.65 -16.28 -13.91
CA ASP A 109 -9.46 -17.68 -13.46
C ASP A 109 -8.06 -17.85 -12.84
N PRO A 110 -7.95 -18.52 -11.67
CA PRO A 110 -6.67 -18.66 -10.96
C PRO A 110 -5.59 -19.40 -11.77
N GLY A 111 -5.97 -20.39 -12.55
CA GLY A 111 -5.04 -21.12 -13.42
C GLY A 111 -4.50 -20.22 -14.54
N ARG A 112 -5.36 -19.38 -15.10
CA ARG A 112 -5.00 -18.40 -16.10
C ARG A 112 -4.10 -17.31 -15.50
N ALA A 113 -4.42 -16.79 -14.32
CA ALA A 113 -3.55 -15.85 -13.61
C ALA A 113 -2.17 -16.46 -13.33
N ALA A 114 -2.12 -17.72 -12.89
CA ALA A 114 -0.85 -18.44 -12.66
C ALA A 114 -0.03 -18.61 -13.94
N ALA A 115 -0.67 -18.87 -15.10
CA ALA A 115 0.01 -18.99 -16.39
C ALA A 115 0.68 -17.67 -16.85
N MET A 116 0.16 -16.52 -16.40
CA MET A 116 0.72 -15.21 -16.72
C MET A 116 1.87 -14.78 -15.80
N GLN A 117 2.10 -15.44 -14.68
CA GLN A 117 3.17 -15.06 -13.74
C GLN A 117 4.57 -14.93 -14.37
N PRO A 118 5.01 -15.74 -15.35
CA PRO A 118 6.30 -15.55 -16.00
C PRO A 118 6.44 -14.20 -16.73
N ARG A 119 5.31 -13.58 -17.12
CA ARG A 119 5.28 -12.26 -17.79
C ARG A 119 5.54 -11.09 -16.84
N ARG A 120 5.61 -11.32 -15.52
CA ARG A 120 5.94 -10.30 -14.51
C ARG A 120 7.25 -9.58 -14.80
N VAL A 121 8.26 -10.31 -15.25
CA VAL A 121 9.58 -9.75 -15.60
C VAL A 121 9.48 -8.76 -16.75
N GLU A 122 8.60 -9.01 -17.73
CA GLU A 122 8.37 -8.08 -18.84
C GLU A 122 7.74 -6.79 -18.33
N VAL A 123 6.71 -6.90 -17.48
CA VAL A 123 6.01 -5.75 -16.88
C VAL A 123 6.93 -4.94 -15.96
N ALA A 124 7.76 -5.60 -15.15
CA ALA A 124 8.74 -4.95 -14.28
C ALA A 124 9.83 -4.17 -15.06
N ASN A 125 10.17 -4.63 -16.26
CA ASN A 125 11.12 -3.93 -17.12
C ASN A 125 10.48 -2.82 -17.95
N ASP A 126 9.21 -2.97 -18.31
CA ASP A 126 8.44 -2.01 -19.10
C ASP A 126 6.97 -2.01 -18.65
N ALA A 127 6.57 -1.00 -17.92
CA ALA A 127 5.20 -0.86 -17.40
C ALA A 127 4.13 -0.90 -18.52
N ALA A 128 4.48 -0.51 -19.77
CA ALA A 128 3.56 -0.58 -20.90
C ALA A 128 3.21 -2.03 -21.30
N ALA A 129 4.07 -3.01 -20.98
CA ALA A 129 3.79 -4.42 -21.19
C ALA A 129 2.58 -4.92 -20.41
N PHE A 130 2.19 -4.24 -19.33
CA PHE A 130 1.00 -4.62 -18.55
C PHE A 130 -0.29 -4.43 -19.36
N ALA A 131 -0.41 -3.32 -20.09
CA ALA A 131 -1.57 -3.09 -20.97
C ALA A 131 -1.62 -4.11 -22.12
N ALA A 132 -0.47 -4.42 -22.73
CA ALA A 132 -0.37 -5.43 -23.78
C ALA A 132 -0.77 -6.84 -23.27
N LEU A 133 -0.30 -7.21 -22.07
CA LEU A 133 -0.69 -8.48 -21.43
C LEU A 133 -2.21 -8.60 -21.25
N LEU A 134 -2.85 -7.54 -20.75
CA LEU A 134 -4.31 -7.53 -20.54
C LEU A 134 -5.06 -7.59 -21.89
N GLU A 135 -4.52 -6.96 -22.93
CA GLU A 135 -5.10 -7.00 -24.27
C GLU A 135 -5.01 -8.38 -24.90
N GLU A 136 -3.83 -8.99 -24.87
CA GLU A 136 -3.57 -10.34 -25.40
C GLU A 136 -4.46 -11.37 -24.72
N GLU A 137 -4.70 -11.21 -23.43
CA GLU A 137 -5.49 -12.11 -22.61
C GLU A 137 -6.99 -11.75 -22.55
N ASP A 138 -7.44 -10.72 -23.26
CA ASP A 138 -8.82 -10.18 -23.17
C ASP A 138 -9.30 -10.02 -21.73
N LEU A 139 -8.48 -9.34 -20.92
CA LEU A 139 -8.74 -9.04 -19.52
C LEU A 139 -8.89 -7.54 -19.30
N TYR A 140 -9.62 -7.21 -18.25
CA TYR A 140 -9.90 -5.85 -17.80
C TYR A 140 -9.50 -5.71 -16.33
N LEU A 141 -8.89 -4.58 -15.95
CA LEU A 141 -8.49 -4.33 -14.56
C LEU A 141 -9.71 -4.22 -13.65
N ASP A 142 -9.63 -4.87 -12.50
CA ASP A 142 -10.63 -4.79 -11.45
C ASP A 142 -10.19 -3.80 -10.37
N VAL A 143 -10.32 -2.52 -10.65
CA VAL A 143 -9.96 -1.44 -9.72
C VAL A 143 -11.04 -1.14 -8.68
N ALA A 144 -12.27 -1.64 -8.87
CA ALA A 144 -13.42 -1.35 -7.99
C ALA A 144 -13.27 -1.92 -6.57
N PRO A 145 -12.68 -3.10 -6.34
CA PRO A 145 -12.48 -3.63 -4.98
C PRO A 145 -11.46 -2.87 -4.14
N LEU A 146 -10.57 -2.09 -4.76
CA LEU A 146 -9.53 -1.33 -4.05
C LEU A 146 -10.18 -0.33 -3.08
N VAL A 147 -10.00 -0.55 -1.79
CA VAL A 147 -10.45 0.35 -0.71
C VAL A 147 -9.31 1.28 -0.36
N TYR A 148 -9.50 2.60 -0.47
CA TYR A 148 -8.50 3.59 -0.06
C TYR A 148 -8.32 3.51 1.45
N TRP A 149 -7.11 3.09 1.89
CA TRP A 149 -6.85 2.75 3.28
C TRP A 149 -6.12 3.83 4.06
N SER A 150 -5.02 4.34 3.52
CA SER A 150 -4.22 5.40 4.16
C SER A 150 -3.39 6.17 3.15
N HIS A 151 -2.96 7.37 3.53
CA HIS A 151 -2.17 8.27 2.70
C HIS A 151 -0.92 8.70 3.46
N TRP A 152 0.24 8.22 3.02
CA TRP A 152 1.50 8.47 3.68
C TRP A 152 2.43 9.32 2.83
N ILE A 153 2.99 10.35 3.44
CA ILE A 153 3.94 11.26 2.81
C ILE A 153 5.25 11.17 3.58
N THR A 154 6.33 10.90 2.85
CA THR A 154 7.66 10.83 3.46
C THR A 154 8.02 12.17 4.11
N PRO A 155 8.56 12.18 5.35
CA PRO A 155 9.02 13.40 6.02
C PRO A 155 9.96 14.24 5.16
N SER A 156 9.94 15.57 5.36
CA SER A 156 10.79 16.50 4.59
C SER A 156 12.28 16.33 4.85
N ALA A 157 12.66 15.73 5.98
CA ALA A 157 14.04 15.44 6.33
C ALA A 157 14.68 14.31 5.50
N GLU A 158 13.84 13.49 4.83
CA GLU A 158 14.32 12.36 4.03
C GLU A 158 14.73 12.80 2.62
N PRO A 159 15.88 12.33 2.10
CA PRO A 159 16.37 12.72 0.77
C PRO A 159 15.53 12.16 -0.37
N ARG A 160 14.90 10.99 -0.18
CA ARG A 160 14.02 10.35 -1.15
C ARG A 160 12.60 10.34 -0.59
N ARG A 161 11.73 11.10 -1.23
CA ARG A 161 10.37 11.32 -0.74
C ARG A 161 9.32 10.76 -1.67
N PHE A 162 8.32 10.12 -1.06
CA PHE A 162 7.16 9.53 -1.73
C PHE A 162 5.87 10.12 -1.16
N ASP A 163 4.90 10.26 -2.04
CA ASP A 163 3.50 10.56 -1.76
C ASP A 163 2.70 9.30 -2.11
N THR A 164 2.41 8.47 -1.11
CA THR A 164 1.97 7.08 -1.29
C THR A 164 0.53 6.88 -0.82
N ARG A 165 -0.33 6.37 -1.72
CA ARG A 165 -1.68 5.92 -1.38
C ARG A 165 -1.66 4.42 -1.15
N PHE A 166 -2.23 4.01 -0.03
CA PHE A 166 -2.38 2.61 0.34
C PHE A 166 -3.81 2.16 0.03
N PHE A 167 -3.93 1.03 -0.65
CA PHE A 167 -5.19 0.42 -0.99
C PHE A 167 -5.29 -0.97 -0.39
N ALA A 168 -6.43 -1.29 0.23
CA ALA A 168 -6.70 -2.63 0.74
C ALA A 168 -7.62 -3.38 -0.22
N VAL A 169 -7.35 -4.67 -0.44
CA VAL A 169 -8.16 -5.53 -1.29
C VAL A 169 -8.04 -6.99 -0.86
N ALA A 170 -9.14 -7.74 -0.93
CA ALA A 170 -9.11 -9.17 -0.78
C ALA A 170 -8.41 -9.83 -1.99
N VAL A 171 -7.55 -10.81 -1.75
CA VAL A 171 -6.94 -11.60 -2.82
C VAL A 171 -8.04 -12.35 -3.57
N PRO A 172 -8.06 -12.32 -4.91
CA PRO A 172 -9.01 -13.11 -5.68
C PRO A 172 -8.92 -14.59 -5.32
N ALA A 173 -10.08 -15.22 -5.16
CA ALA A 173 -10.15 -16.62 -4.72
C ALA A 173 -9.30 -17.54 -5.60
N GLY A 174 -8.49 -18.40 -4.98
CA GLY A 174 -7.65 -19.38 -5.66
C GLY A 174 -6.35 -18.84 -6.25
N GLN A 175 -6.10 -17.55 -6.26
CA GLN A 175 -4.81 -17.00 -6.67
C GLN A 175 -3.78 -17.13 -5.53
N GLY A 176 -2.56 -17.53 -5.89
CA GLY A 176 -1.41 -17.60 -4.99
C GLY A 176 -0.48 -16.42 -5.19
N ALA A 177 0.14 -15.94 -4.11
CA ALA A 177 1.18 -14.93 -4.16
C ALA A 177 2.57 -15.58 -4.14
N SER A 178 3.54 -14.95 -4.85
CA SER A 178 4.95 -15.35 -4.83
C SER A 178 5.84 -14.12 -4.94
N ALA A 179 7.02 -14.12 -4.29
CA ALA A 179 8.01 -13.06 -4.48
C ALA A 179 8.54 -13.07 -5.93
N ASP A 180 8.98 -11.90 -6.40
CA ASP A 180 9.57 -11.74 -7.74
C ASP A 180 11.01 -12.29 -7.84
N PHE A 181 11.66 -12.49 -6.66
CA PHE A 181 13.07 -12.88 -6.51
C PHE A 181 14.10 -11.90 -7.12
N GLY A 182 13.66 -10.70 -7.49
CA GLY A 182 14.52 -9.58 -7.88
C GLY A 182 14.82 -8.67 -6.69
N GLU A 183 14.03 -7.61 -6.53
CA GLU A 183 14.11 -6.71 -5.39
C GLU A 183 13.58 -7.33 -4.09
N LEU A 184 12.60 -8.23 -4.19
CA LEU A 184 11.90 -8.87 -3.08
C LEU A 184 12.32 -10.34 -2.96
N THR A 185 12.97 -10.68 -1.87
CA THR A 185 13.60 -12.00 -1.68
C THR A 185 12.71 -13.03 -1.00
N HIS A 186 11.71 -12.59 -0.25
CA HIS A 186 10.79 -13.44 0.50
C HIS A 186 9.41 -12.82 0.53
N HIS A 187 8.39 -13.64 0.67
CA HIS A 187 7.03 -13.23 0.95
C HIS A 187 6.45 -14.06 2.08
N GLU A 188 5.57 -13.46 2.86
CA GLU A 188 4.89 -14.14 3.96
C GLU A 188 3.50 -13.53 4.18
N TRP A 189 2.55 -14.42 4.48
CA TRP A 189 1.24 -14.02 4.98
C TRP A 189 1.32 -13.85 6.48
N VAL A 190 1.27 -12.61 6.95
CA VAL A 190 1.39 -12.30 8.37
C VAL A 190 0.04 -11.92 8.95
N GLN A 191 -0.20 -12.32 10.19
CA GLN A 191 -1.39 -11.91 10.95
C GLN A 191 -1.12 -10.56 11.60
N PRO A 192 -1.79 -9.46 11.20
CA PRO A 192 -1.54 -8.14 11.78
C PRO A 192 -1.61 -8.11 13.32
N ALA A 193 -2.54 -8.87 13.90
CA ALA A 193 -2.69 -8.96 15.35
C ALA A 193 -1.49 -9.57 16.09
N ARG A 194 -0.60 -10.28 15.39
CA ARG A 194 0.58 -10.95 15.98
C ARG A 194 1.91 -10.31 15.61
N THR A 195 1.90 -9.31 14.73
CA THR A 195 3.15 -8.68 14.24
C THR A 195 3.86 -7.85 15.30
N HIS A 196 3.16 -7.40 16.33
CA HIS A 196 3.72 -6.54 17.37
C HIS A 196 4.91 -7.20 18.08
N GLU A 197 4.77 -8.43 18.55
CA GLU A 197 5.85 -9.18 19.20
C GLU A 197 7.06 -9.42 18.27
N ALA A 198 6.79 -9.74 16.99
CA ALA A 198 7.84 -9.97 16.00
C ALA A 198 8.61 -8.67 15.64
N ILE A 199 7.93 -7.53 15.69
CA ILE A 199 8.54 -6.21 15.49
C ILE A 199 9.35 -5.80 16.72
N GLU A 200 8.82 -5.94 17.92
CA GLU A 200 9.54 -5.60 19.17
C GLU A 200 10.79 -6.45 19.37
N SER A 201 10.73 -7.74 19.04
CA SER A 201 11.88 -8.64 19.07
C SER A 201 12.89 -8.43 17.95
N GLY A 202 12.58 -7.56 16.96
CA GLY A 202 13.43 -7.27 15.81
C GLY A 202 13.46 -8.37 14.73
N VAL A 203 12.61 -9.39 14.83
CA VAL A 203 12.44 -10.45 13.82
C VAL A 203 11.86 -9.87 12.54
N ILE A 204 10.87 -9.00 12.67
CA ILE A 204 10.28 -8.23 11.56
C ILE A 204 10.69 -6.76 11.72
N ARG A 205 11.36 -6.21 10.72
CA ARG A 205 11.74 -4.80 10.67
C ARG A 205 10.86 -4.08 9.68
N VAL A 206 10.15 -3.07 10.15
CA VAL A 206 9.24 -2.25 9.32
C VAL A 206 9.47 -0.76 9.55
N VAL A 207 9.02 0.04 8.60
CA VAL A 207 8.96 1.50 8.75
C VAL A 207 7.65 1.93 9.43
N PRO A 208 7.58 3.14 10.02
CA PRO A 208 6.38 3.62 10.73
C PRO A 208 5.07 3.52 9.95
N PRO A 209 4.99 3.85 8.64
CA PRO A 209 3.78 3.63 7.85
C PRO A 209 3.30 2.19 7.86
N THR A 210 4.21 1.24 7.72
CA THR A 210 3.87 -0.19 7.73
C THR A 210 3.40 -0.65 9.12
N LEU A 211 4.08 -0.22 10.20
CA LEU A 211 3.68 -0.52 11.56
C LEU A 211 2.26 -0.04 11.87
N LEU A 212 1.98 1.25 11.62
CA LEU A 212 0.66 1.82 11.91
C LEU A 212 -0.44 1.22 11.04
N THR A 213 -0.11 0.83 9.81
CA THR A 213 -1.06 0.15 8.93
C THR A 213 -1.39 -1.25 9.44
N LEU A 214 -0.41 -2.01 9.94
CA LEU A 214 -0.66 -3.31 10.57
C LEU A 214 -1.53 -3.19 11.83
N GLU A 215 -1.26 -2.20 12.69
CA GLU A 215 -2.09 -1.90 13.87
C GLU A 215 -3.53 -1.55 13.46
N ASP A 216 -3.70 -0.73 12.40
CA ASP A 216 -5.01 -0.35 11.87
C ASP A 216 -5.80 -1.54 11.30
N LEU A 217 -5.15 -2.40 10.52
CA LEU A 217 -5.75 -3.62 9.99
C LEU A 217 -6.23 -4.55 11.11
N ALA A 218 -5.40 -4.77 12.14
CA ALA A 218 -5.75 -5.63 13.27
C ALA A 218 -6.99 -5.12 14.00
N GLU A 219 -7.01 -3.82 14.34
CA GLU A 219 -8.14 -3.22 15.07
C GLU A 219 -9.42 -3.18 14.22
N SER A 220 -9.30 -2.84 12.93
CA SER A 220 -10.46 -2.79 12.05
C SER A 220 -11.07 -4.16 11.84
N HIS A 221 -10.26 -5.22 11.68
CA HIS A 221 -10.76 -6.59 11.56
C HIS A 221 -11.53 -7.04 12.80
N VAL A 222 -11.00 -6.76 14.00
CA VAL A 222 -11.70 -7.06 15.27
C VAL A 222 -13.02 -6.29 15.37
N ARG A 223 -13.01 -5.01 14.98
CA ARG A 223 -14.20 -4.14 15.03
C ARG A 223 -15.32 -4.63 14.13
N HIS A 224 -15.01 -5.12 12.95
CA HIS A 224 -16.00 -5.48 11.92
C HIS A 224 -16.27 -6.98 11.80
N GLY A 225 -15.48 -7.83 12.47
CA GLY A 225 -15.76 -9.26 12.63
C GLY A 225 -15.52 -10.11 11.38
N GLY A 226 -14.76 -9.61 10.39
CA GLY A 226 -14.40 -10.37 9.18
C GLY A 226 -13.90 -9.48 8.06
N LEU A 227 -13.20 -10.07 7.09
CA LEU A 227 -12.53 -9.35 6.00
C LEU A 227 -13.53 -8.57 5.11
N GLU A 228 -14.58 -9.23 4.64
CA GLU A 228 -15.55 -8.62 3.72
C GLU A 228 -16.31 -7.47 4.39
N THR A 229 -16.75 -7.68 5.64
CA THR A 229 -17.44 -6.65 6.42
C THR A 229 -16.53 -5.48 6.74
N MET A 230 -15.24 -5.75 7.02
CA MET A 230 -14.23 -4.72 7.23
C MET A 230 -14.03 -3.88 5.97
N LEU A 231 -13.77 -4.50 4.82
CA LEU A 231 -13.57 -3.77 3.56
C LEU A 231 -14.78 -2.95 3.16
N ALA A 232 -15.99 -3.48 3.36
CA ALA A 232 -17.22 -2.75 3.08
C ALA A 232 -17.41 -1.55 4.02
N ALA A 233 -17.12 -1.70 5.31
CA ALA A 233 -17.29 -0.64 6.31
C ALA A 233 -16.23 0.47 6.18
N GLU A 234 -15.00 0.11 5.79
CA GLU A 234 -13.90 1.07 5.63
C GLU A 234 -13.93 1.81 4.28
N ARG A 235 -14.78 1.37 3.37
CA ARG A 235 -14.99 2.06 2.09
C ARG A 235 -15.63 3.43 2.31
N GLY A 236 -14.95 4.48 1.81
CA GLY A 236 -15.42 5.86 1.95
C GLY A 236 -15.11 6.49 3.31
N ARG A 237 -14.32 5.84 4.18
CA ARG A 237 -13.84 6.51 5.39
C ARG A 237 -12.95 7.70 5.02
N PRO A 238 -12.94 8.79 5.81
CA PRO A 238 -12.01 9.90 5.58
C PRO A 238 -10.56 9.43 5.72
N VAL A 239 -9.75 9.65 4.68
CA VAL A 239 -8.30 9.31 4.67
C VAL A 239 -7.50 10.60 4.46
N PRO A 240 -7.14 11.31 5.54
CA PRO A 240 -6.31 12.50 5.43
C PRO A 240 -4.85 12.12 5.14
N PRO A 241 -4.06 13.05 4.54
CA PRO A 241 -2.63 12.86 4.37
C PRO A 241 -1.92 12.82 5.73
N ILE A 242 -0.96 11.90 5.86
CA ILE A 242 -0.12 11.73 7.05
C ILE A 242 1.32 11.98 6.65
N MET A 243 1.86 13.14 7.04
CA MET A 243 3.28 13.47 6.87
C MET A 243 3.93 13.60 8.24
N PRO A 244 4.63 12.58 8.73
CA PRO A 244 5.29 12.64 10.02
C PRO A 244 6.41 13.68 10.05
N ARG A 245 6.73 14.19 11.24
CA ARG A 245 7.96 14.95 11.51
C ARG A 245 8.96 14.09 12.25
N MET A 246 10.24 14.37 12.03
CA MET A 246 11.33 13.63 12.67
C MET A 246 12.06 14.53 13.65
N GLU A 247 12.30 14.01 14.85
CA GLU A 247 13.04 14.69 15.90
C GLU A 247 14.22 13.82 16.36
N ALA A 248 15.43 14.35 16.28
CA ALA A 248 16.61 13.66 16.77
C ALA A 248 16.67 13.73 18.30
N GLY A 249 16.86 12.58 18.94
CA GLY A 249 17.11 12.42 20.37
C GLY A 249 18.45 11.74 20.66
N PRO A 250 18.88 11.65 21.93
CA PRO A 250 20.10 10.94 22.29
C PRO A 250 20.00 9.45 21.99
N GLY A 251 20.65 8.99 20.90
CA GLY A 251 20.66 7.59 20.47
C GLY A 251 19.37 7.09 19.84
N GLU A 252 18.46 7.98 19.46
CA GLU A 252 17.18 7.63 18.85
C GLU A 252 16.71 8.71 17.85
N VAL A 253 15.79 8.31 16.98
CA VAL A 253 14.97 9.24 16.18
C VAL A 253 13.52 9.02 16.56
N ARG A 254 12.81 10.10 16.86
CA ARG A 254 11.37 10.09 17.11
C ARG A 254 10.64 10.49 15.83
N VAL A 255 9.72 9.67 15.41
CA VAL A 255 8.83 9.94 14.28
C VAL A 255 7.47 10.30 14.84
N LEU A 256 7.10 11.57 14.73
CA LEU A 256 5.89 12.14 15.30
C LEU A 256 4.80 12.21 14.24
N MET A 257 3.65 11.64 14.53
CA MET A 257 2.47 11.72 13.67
C MET A 257 1.80 13.08 13.82
N PRO A 258 1.03 13.55 12.84
CA PRO A 258 0.37 14.86 12.90
C PRO A 258 -0.53 15.09 14.13
N TRP A 259 -0.99 14.04 14.77
CA TRP A 259 -1.80 14.09 16.00
C TRP A 259 -0.96 13.92 17.29
N ASP A 260 0.37 13.90 17.21
CA ASP A 260 1.23 13.91 18.40
C ASP A 260 1.27 15.32 19.02
N PRO A 261 1.15 15.42 20.36
CA PRO A 261 1.22 16.73 21.04
C PRO A 261 2.51 17.52 20.74
N GLY A 262 3.61 16.83 20.46
CA GLY A 262 4.89 17.45 20.11
C GLY A 262 5.03 17.83 18.63
N TYR A 263 4.08 17.42 17.77
CA TYR A 263 4.21 17.61 16.32
C TYR A 263 4.38 19.06 15.90
N ALA A 264 3.61 19.97 16.49
CA ALA A 264 3.67 21.41 16.13
C ALA A 264 5.02 22.07 16.43
N THR A 265 5.75 21.55 17.45
CA THR A 265 7.06 22.07 17.88
C THR A 265 8.24 21.36 17.22
N ALA A 266 8.03 20.19 16.62
CA ALA A 266 9.06 19.48 15.88
C ALA A 266 9.41 20.21 14.58
N GLY A 267 10.68 20.20 14.21
CA GLY A 267 11.16 20.85 12.99
C GLY A 267 10.68 20.16 11.69
N GLY A 268 10.85 20.85 10.57
CA GLY A 268 10.52 20.37 9.23
C GLY A 268 9.12 20.72 8.75
N GLU A 269 8.87 20.45 7.47
CA GLU A 269 7.54 20.59 6.88
C GLU A 269 6.58 19.60 7.52
N GLY A 270 5.33 19.94 7.61
CA GLY A 270 4.25 19.08 8.07
C GLY A 270 3.05 19.20 7.14
N CYS A 271 2.07 18.34 7.30
CA CYS A 271 0.75 18.57 6.75
C CYS A 271 -0.20 18.85 7.90
N ASP A 272 -0.89 19.98 7.82
CA ASP A 272 -2.00 20.28 8.69
C ASP A 272 -3.24 19.75 7.97
N ALA A 273 -3.87 18.72 8.54
CA ALA A 273 -5.11 18.21 7.96
C ALA A 273 -6.16 19.33 8.00
N LEU A 274 -6.62 19.74 6.84
CA LEU A 274 -7.74 20.65 6.70
C LEU A 274 -8.96 20.03 7.38
N GLY A 275 -9.38 20.62 8.50
CA GLY A 275 -10.51 20.13 9.29
C GLY A 275 -10.18 19.13 10.41
N GLY A 276 -8.90 18.88 10.68
CA GLY A 276 -8.44 17.98 11.73
C GLY A 276 -8.37 16.50 11.30
N TYR A 277 -7.79 15.68 12.18
CA TYR A 277 -7.67 14.24 11.95
C TYR A 277 -8.92 13.52 12.50
N PRO A 278 -9.46 12.50 11.78
CA PRO A 278 -10.61 11.74 12.25
C PRO A 278 -10.28 10.96 13.53
N GLU A 279 -11.32 10.70 14.33
CA GLU A 279 -11.18 10.11 15.66
C GLU A 279 -10.42 8.77 15.67
N TYR A 280 -10.56 7.96 14.61
CA TYR A 280 -9.88 6.68 14.52
C TYR A 280 -8.34 6.85 14.44
N LEU A 281 -7.82 7.95 13.87
CA LEU A 281 -6.39 8.28 13.87
C LEU A 281 -5.94 8.86 15.21
N LEU A 282 -6.76 9.70 15.84
CA LEU A 282 -6.43 10.30 17.14
C LEU A 282 -6.25 9.26 18.26
N ARG A 283 -6.84 8.09 18.11
CA ARG A 283 -6.68 6.95 19.04
C ARG A 283 -5.45 6.10 18.74
N ARG A 284 -4.80 6.32 17.59
CA ARG A 284 -3.61 5.56 17.17
C ARG A 284 -2.35 6.06 17.87
N ARG A 285 -1.33 5.22 17.79
CA ARG A 285 0.02 5.59 18.18
C ARG A 285 0.41 6.91 17.51
N SER A 286 0.73 7.91 18.30
CA SER A 286 1.11 9.23 17.81
C SER A 286 2.62 9.37 17.57
N ARG A 287 3.42 8.40 18.07
CA ARG A 287 4.88 8.46 18.04
C ARG A 287 5.50 7.08 17.86
N VAL A 288 6.52 7.00 17.01
CA VAL A 288 7.39 5.83 16.86
C VAL A 288 8.81 6.24 17.22
N VAL A 289 9.48 5.46 18.08
CA VAL A 289 10.87 5.69 18.46
C VAL A 289 11.74 4.66 17.75
N ILE A 290 12.73 5.13 17.01
CA ILE A 290 13.67 4.29 16.26
C ILE A 290 15.04 4.43 16.93
N PRO A 291 15.58 3.40 17.58
CA PRO A 291 16.92 3.43 18.14
C PRO A 291 17.97 3.56 17.01
N LEU A 292 18.94 4.44 17.21
CA LEU A 292 20.08 4.54 16.31
C LEU A 292 21.08 3.42 16.64
N PRO A 293 21.74 2.84 15.62
CA PRO A 293 22.80 1.87 15.86
C PRO A 293 23.87 2.51 16.74
N GLN A 294 24.24 1.81 17.83
CA GLN A 294 25.36 2.25 18.65
C GLN A 294 26.62 2.24 17.75
N SER A 295 27.30 3.40 17.64
CA SER A 295 28.60 3.46 16.97
C SER A 295 29.54 2.52 17.73
N THR A 296 29.81 1.35 17.15
CA THR A 296 30.93 0.53 17.59
C THR A 296 32.21 1.38 17.42
N ARG A 297 32.72 1.84 18.54
CA ARG A 297 34.04 2.46 18.60
C ARG A 297 35.11 1.42 18.34
#